data_1cae56a3110838515abac41e0425e24b
#
_entry.id   1cae56a3110838515abac41e0425e24b
#
_cell.length_a   1.000
_cell.length_b   1.000
_cell.length_c   1.000
_cell.angle_alpha   90.00
_cell.angle_beta   90.00
_cell.angle_gamma   90.00
#
_symmetry.space_group_name_H-M   'P 1'
#
loop_
_entity.id
_entity.type
_entity.pdbx_description
1 polymer ?
#
loop_
_entity_poly.entity_id
_entity_poly.type
_entity_poly.pdbx_seq_one_letter_code
_entity_poly.pdbx_strand_id
1 'polypeptide(L)' 'MAPQAYSQVAKAIASKKLKEPFTPIQAIKICRPKNPDTFRKVFASYRRGNPNGLAPLFIQLKDGTYKAIRPFKK' A
#
# COMPACT_ATOMS: atom_id res chain seq x y z
N MET A 1 14.02 -3.94 4.62
CA MET A 1 12.91 -3.81 5.60
C MET A 1 11.76 -3.06 4.97
N ALA A 2 10.56 -3.59 5.05
CA ALA A 2 9.39 -2.92 4.49
C ALA A 2 8.94 -1.78 5.42
N PRO A 3 8.37 -0.69 4.86
CA PRO A 3 7.84 0.39 5.70
C PRO A 3 6.66 -0.09 6.54
N GLN A 4 6.48 0.55 7.69
CA GLN A 4 5.40 0.20 8.61
C GLN A 4 4.02 0.28 7.95
N ALA A 5 3.83 1.27 7.07
CA ALA A 5 2.57 1.42 6.34
C ALA A 5 2.26 0.18 5.49
N TYR A 6 3.28 -0.40 4.85
CA TYR A 6 3.09 -1.63 4.08
C TYR A 6 2.63 -2.78 4.99
N SER A 7 3.24 -2.92 6.16
CA SER A 7 2.84 -3.96 7.11
C SER A 7 1.38 -3.82 7.55
N GLN A 8 0.94 -2.59 7.80
CA GLN A 8 -0.45 -2.31 8.17
C GLN A 8 -1.41 -2.68 7.04
N VAL A 9 -1.06 -2.31 5.81
CA VAL A 9 -1.89 -2.63 4.64
C VAL A 9 -1.94 -4.13 4.42
N ALA A 10 -0.80 -4.81 4.51
CA ALA A 10 -0.73 -6.26 4.32
C ALA A 10 -1.60 -7.00 5.35
N LYS A 11 -1.56 -6.57 6.61
CA LYS A 11 -2.41 -7.15 7.65
C LYS A 11 -3.89 -6.93 7.37
N ALA A 12 -4.25 -5.72 6.91
CA ALA A 12 -5.64 -5.40 6.60
C ALA A 12 -6.16 -6.27 5.45
N ILE A 13 -5.33 -6.49 4.43
CA ILE A 13 -5.71 -7.34 3.31
C ILE A 13 -5.83 -8.80 3.77
N ALA A 14 -4.86 -9.28 4.54
CA ALA A 14 -4.85 -10.66 5.03
C ALA A 14 -6.05 -10.96 5.91
N SER A 15 -6.50 -9.99 6.71
CA SER A 15 -7.66 -10.14 7.57
C SER A 15 -8.98 -9.79 6.87
N LYS A 16 -8.93 -9.51 5.57
CA LYS A 16 -10.10 -9.20 4.73
C LYS A 16 -10.81 -7.90 5.12
N LYS A 17 -10.15 -7.03 5.88
CA LYS A 17 -10.69 -5.71 6.21
C LYS A 17 -10.55 -4.75 5.04
N LEU A 18 -9.51 -4.93 4.23
CA LEU A 18 -9.24 -4.11 3.06
C LEU A 18 -9.28 -5.00 1.81
N LYS A 19 -10.18 -4.69 0.90
CA LYS A 19 -10.32 -5.45 -0.35
C LYS A 19 -9.49 -4.82 -1.45
N GLU A 20 -8.89 -5.66 -2.28
CA GLU A 20 -8.15 -5.21 -3.47
C GLU A 20 -9.06 -5.25 -4.69
N PRO A 21 -8.89 -4.34 -5.64
CA PRO A 21 -8.01 -3.17 -5.55
C PRO A 21 -8.58 -2.10 -4.60
N PHE A 22 -7.70 -1.29 -4.04
CA PHE A 22 -8.10 -0.26 -3.08
C PHE A 22 -7.50 1.10 -3.44
N THR A 23 -8.11 2.18 -2.94
CA THR A 23 -7.55 3.53 -3.05
C THR A 23 -6.76 3.85 -1.79
N PRO A 24 -5.81 4.82 -1.86
CA PRO A 24 -5.12 5.26 -0.63
C PRO A 24 -6.09 5.74 0.45
N ILE A 25 -7.18 6.39 0.05
CA ILE A 25 -8.19 6.87 0.99
C ILE A 25 -8.84 5.69 1.73
N GLN A 26 -9.18 4.62 1.02
CA GLN A 26 -9.77 3.43 1.64
C GLN A 26 -8.79 2.80 2.64
N ALA A 27 -7.51 2.70 2.25
CA ALA A 27 -6.49 2.16 3.14
C ALA A 27 -6.33 3.01 4.40
N ILE A 28 -6.37 4.34 4.26
CA ILE A 28 -6.27 5.25 5.39
C ILE A 28 -7.45 5.07 6.34
N LYS A 29 -8.66 4.93 5.80
CA LYS A 29 -9.85 4.74 6.62
C LYS A 29 -9.79 3.46 7.44
N ILE A 30 -9.23 2.41 6.87
CA ILE A 30 -9.17 1.10 7.53
C ILE A 30 -8.00 1.02 8.49
N CYS A 31 -6.82 1.49 8.08
CA CYS A 31 -5.60 1.38 8.88
C CYS A 31 -5.46 2.48 9.92
N ARG A 32 -6.09 3.64 9.71
CA ARG A 32 -6.06 4.79 10.61
C ARG A 32 -4.64 5.17 11.05
N PRO A 33 -3.75 5.50 10.09
CA PRO A 33 -2.38 5.85 10.45
C PRO A 33 -2.32 7.18 11.17
N LYS A 34 -1.29 7.36 12.01
CA LYS A 34 -1.07 8.62 12.71
C LYS A 34 -0.75 9.76 11.75
N ASN A 35 -0.05 9.45 10.66
CA ASN A 35 0.32 10.44 9.66
C ASN A 35 -0.17 9.98 8.28
N PRO A 36 -1.41 10.39 7.90
CA PRO A 36 -1.97 9.97 6.61
C PRO A 36 -1.15 10.40 5.39
N ASP A 37 -0.49 11.55 5.46
CA ASP A 37 0.31 12.03 4.34
C ASP A 37 1.51 11.12 4.09
N THR A 38 2.21 10.72 5.13
CA THR A 38 3.32 9.78 5.03
C THR A 38 2.83 8.42 4.52
N PHE A 39 1.68 7.99 5.01
CA PHE A 39 1.06 6.73 4.59
C PHE A 39 0.77 6.74 3.09
N ARG A 40 0.21 7.83 2.58
CA ARG A 40 -0.09 7.97 1.15
C ARG A 40 1.19 7.97 0.30
N LYS A 41 2.24 8.61 0.79
CA LYS A 41 3.53 8.66 0.07
C LYS A 41 4.13 7.28 -0.12
N VAL A 42 3.87 6.35 0.79
CA VAL A 42 4.36 4.98 0.68
C VAL A 42 3.82 4.31 -0.59
N PHE A 43 2.54 4.52 -0.90
CA PHE A 43 1.97 3.94 -2.12
C PHE A 43 2.67 4.45 -3.37
N ALA A 44 2.90 5.76 -3.46
CA ALA A 44 3.58 6.34 -4.61
C ALA A 44 5.05 5.92 -4.68
N SER A 45 5.72 5.85 -3.53
CA SER A 45 7.15 5.54 -3.48
C SER A 45 7.45 4.07 -3.77
N TYR A 46 6.55 3.17 -3.42
CA TYR A 46 6.77 1.73 -3.56
C TYR A 46 5.89 1.09 -4.62
N ARG A 47 5.29 1.88 -5.50
CA ARG A 47 4.55 1.33 -6.62
C ARG A 47 5.50 0.76 -7.67
N ARG A 48 4.99 -0.18 -8.46
CA ARG A 48 5.78 -0.74 -9.55
C ARG A 48 6.12 0.36 -10.56
N GLY A 49 7.40 0.42 -10.93
CA GLY A 49 7.87 1.46 -11.85
C GLY A 49 8.07 2.82 -11.20
N ASN A 50 8.29 2.86 -9.87
CA ASN A 50 8.52 4.12 -9.18
C ASN A 50 9.83 4.76 -9.64
N PRO A 51 9.91 6.11 -9.63
CA PRO A 51 11.09 6.81 -10.11
C PRO A 51 12.30 6.73 -9.18
N ASN A 52 12.10 6.26 -7.95
CA ASN A 52 13.15 6.21 -6.94
C ASN A 52 13.96 4.90 -6.98
N GLY A 53 13.58 3.96 -7.84
CA GLY A 53 14.28 2.69 -7.95
C GLY A 53 14.09 1.77 -6.75
N LEU A 54 13.08 2.02 -5.92
CA LEU A 54 12.80 1.17 -4.76
C LEU A 54 12.15 -0.13 -5.19
N ALA A 55 12.37 -1.19 -4.40
CA ALA A 55 11.73 -2.48 -4.64
C ALA A 55 10.21 -2.30 -4.56
N PRO A 56 9.45 -2.70 -5.62
CA PRO A 56 8.02 -2.45 -5.63
C PRO A 56 7.29 -3.32 -4.61
N LEU A 57 6.36 -2.71 -3.90
CA LEU A 57 5.48 -3.40 -2.94
C LEU A 57 4.02 -3.35 -3.40
N PHE A 58 3.69 -2.42 -4.29
CA PHE A 58 2.33 -2.23 -4.78
C PHE A 58 2.32 -2.11 -6.30
N ILE A 59 1.17 -2.42 -6.89
CA ILE A 59 0.91 -2.19 -8.32
C ILE A 59 -0.21 -1.16 -8.42
N GLN A 60 0.03 -0.07 -9.14
CA GLN A 60 -0.99 0.93 -9.41
C GLN A 60 -1.74 0.52 -10.69
N LEU A 61 -3.06 0.46 -10.60
CA LEU A 61 -3.91 0.13 -11.73
C LEU A 61 -4.32 1.39 -12.49
N LYS A 62 -4.89 1.21 -13.68
CA LYS A 62 -5.23 2.33 -14.56
C LYS A 62 -6.23 3.30 -13.95
N ASP A 63 -7.09 2.83 -13.08
CA ASP A 63 -8.11 3.65 -12.43
C ASP A 63 -7.62 4.34 -11.16
N GLY A 64 -6.33 4.24 -10.86
CA GLY A 64 -5.75 4.85 -9.67
C GLY A 64 -5.82 4.00 -8.41
N THR A 65 -6.37 2.81 -8.50
CA THR A 65 -6.38 1.89 -7.36
C THR A 65 -5.06 1.14 -7.26
N TYR A 66 -4.84 0.50 -6.13
CA TYR A 66 -3.62 -0.25 -5.86
C TYR A 66 -3.93 -1.66 -5.41
N LYS A 67 -2.99 -2.56 -5.63
CA LYS A 67 -3.01 -3.89 -5.01
C LYS A 67 -1.59 -4.23 -4.55
N ALA A 68 -1.50 -5.02 -3.50
CA ALA A 68 -0.22 -5.44 -2.96
C ALA A 68 0.37 -6.57 -3.81
N ILE A 69 1.70 -6.56 -3.95
CA ILE A 69 2.41 -7.61 -4.67
C ILE A 69 2.51 -8.84 -3.78
N ARG A 70 2.18 -10.00 -4.32
CA ARG A 70 2.26 -11.29 -3.62
C ARG A 70 3.56 -12.02 -3.97
N PRO A 71 4.13 -12.81 -3.06
CA PRO A 71 3.75 -12.91 -1.64
C PRO A 71 4.15 -11.67 -0.87
N PHE A 72 3.49 -11.42 0.26
CA PHE A 72 3.81 -10.26 1.10
C PHE A 72 5.26 -10.35 1.60
N LYS A 73 5.97 -9.25 1.48
CA LYS A 73 7.33 -9.13 2.01
C LYS A 73 7.27 -8.76 3.49
N LYS A 74 8.17 -9.35 4.24
CA LYS A 74 8.27 -9.07 5.68
C LYS A 74 9.42 -8.13 5.99
#